data_a9ff65fecb09adb120a16f93557cd81b
#
_entry.id   a9ff65fecb09adb120a16f93557cd81b
#
_cell.length_a   1.000
_cell.length_b   1.000
_cell.length_c   1.000
_cell.angle_alpha   90.00
_cell.angle_beta   90.00
_cell.angle_gamma   90.00
#
_symmetry.space_group_name_H-M   'P 1'
#
loop_
_entity.id
_entity.type
_entity.pdbx_description
1 polymer ?
#
loop_
_entity_poly.entity_id
_entity_poly.type
_entity_poly.pdbx_seq_one_letter_code
_entity_poly.pdbx_strand_id
1 'polypeptide(L)'
;MPLAFSNQPISRKFQKLKAEHIEEWLKENPDHAIVRESLEALKASFPEPIAFEDLDFNFGERWIPTGVYSAYMSHLFNTQVSIVYSDSMDEYSAKCSMKTMAITDEYMVKGYYRHYDGMSLLKHALHNTCPDMMKSIGEDEHGNDIKVRDSEGIQLANAKIDEIRNGFSEWLEDQSDSFKERLTTMYNRKFNCFVRPKYDGSHQTFPGLDLKALGGKYGVKSVYPSQKDCVWMLLQNGGGICDHEVLRP
;
A
#
# COMPACT_ATOMS: atom_id res chain seq x y z
N MET A 1 -5.25 15.77 38.54
CA MET A 1 -4.67 14.72 37.71
C MET A 1 -4.82 15.16 36.27
N PRO A 2 -3.76 15.39 35.52
CA PRO A 2 -3.88 15.65 34.09
C PRO A 2 -4.29 14.37 33.40
N LEU A 3 -5.41 14.44 32.65
CA LEU A 3 -5.85 13.37 31.79
C LEU A 3 -4.72 13.06 30.80
N ALA A 4 -4.12 11.88 30.90
CA ALA A 4 -3.22 11.37 29.90
C ALA A 4 -3.99 11.23 28.60
N PHE A 5 -3.81 12.19 27.70
CA PHE A 5 -4.29 12.03 26.32
C PHE A 5 -3.53 10.86 25.73
N SER A 6 -4.22 9.77 25.45
CA SER A 6 -3.64 8.66 24.74
C SER A 6 -3.20 9.18 23.37
N ASN A 7 -1.89 9.08 23.06
CA ASN A 7 -1.29 9.47 21.79
C ASN A 7 -1.67 8.51 20.64
N GLN A 8 -2.85 7.89 20.69
CA GLN A 8 -3.32 7.11 19.58
C GLN A 8 -3.74 8.03 18.42
N PRO A 9 -3.39 7.68 17.18
CA PRO A 9 -3.78 8.47 16.03
C PRO A 9 -5.31 8.60 15.99
N ILE A 10 -5.79 9.83 16.04
CA ILE A 10 -7.24 10.11 16.05
C ILE A 10 -7.76 9.84 14.63
N SER A 11 -8.67 8.87 14.49
CA SER A 11 -9.30 8.55 13.22
C SER A 11 -10.02 9.77 12.65
N ARG A 12 -9.83 10.06 11.36
CA ARG A 12 -10.53 11.12 10.61
C ARG A 12 -12.05 11.04 10.75
N LYS A 13 -12.60 9.83 10.84
CA LYS A 13 -14.03 9.62 11.11
C LYS A 13 -14.44 10.24 12.44
N PHE A 14 -13.61 10.06 13.46
CA PHE A 14 -13.88 10.61 14.81
C PHE A 14 -13.72 12.14 14.82
N GLN A 15 -12.73 12.67 14.13
CA GLN A 15 -12.54 14.11 13.98
C GLN A 15 -13.70 14.77 13.23
N LYS A 16 -14.19 14.16 12.14
CA LYS A 16 -15.35 14.65 11.40
C LYS A 16 -16.61 14.65 12.24
N LEU A 17 -16.92 13.55 12.93
CA LEU A 17 -18.06 13.47 13.84
C LEU A 17 -17.98 14.53 14.95
N LYS A 18 -16.79 14.76 15.49
CA LYS A 18 -16.57 15.81 16.50
C LYS A 18 -16.80 17.20 15.91
N ALA A 19 -16.34 17.45 14.71
CA ALA A 19 -16.57 18.73 14.03
C ALA A 19 -18.06 18.95 13.75
N GLU A 20 -18.78 17.94 13.27
CA GLU A 20 -20.23 17.98 13.03
C GLU A 20 -21.00 18.29 14.32
N HIS A 21 -20.69 17.62 15.44
CA HIS A 21 -21.32 17.91 16.73
C HIS A 21 -21.02 19.34 17.23
N ILE A 22 -19.81 19.83 17.03
CA ILE A 22 -19.46 21.21 17.38
C ILE A 22 -20.23 22.21 16.50
N GLU A 23 -20.37 21.93 15.21
CA GLU A 23 -21.15 22.74 14.28
C GLU A 23 -22.64 22.78 14.67
N GLU A 24 -23.21 21.63 15.03
CA GLU A 24 -24.59 21.56 15.51
C GLU A 24 -24.78 22.36 16.79
N TRP A 25 -23.88 22.21 17.75
CA TRP A 25 -23.93 22.97 19.00
C TRP A 25 -23.79 24.48 18.79
N LEU A 26 -22.93 24.89 17.83
CA LEU A 26 -22.75 26.32 17.47
C LEU A 26 -23.97 26.93 16.79
N LYS A 27 -24.87 26.15 16.18
CA LYS A 27 -26.15 26.66 15.66
C LYS A 27 -27.05 27.17 16.79
N GLU A 28 -26.99 26.51 17.92
CA GLU A 28 -27.75 26.90 19.12
C GLU A 28 -27.03 27.97 19.96
N ASN A 29 -25.70 28.07 19.85
CA ASN A 29 -24.83 28.95 20.63
C ASN A 29 -23.88 29.75 19.75
N PRO A 30 -24.37 30.67 18.88
CA PRO A 30 -23.57 31.32 17.85
C PRO A 30 -22.47 32.25 18.35
N ASP A 31 -22.61 32.77 19.56
CA ASP A 31 -21.69 33.77 20.12
C ASP A 31 -20.48 33.18 20.87
N HIS A 32 -20.30 31.87 20.83
CA HIS A 32 -19.23 31.22 21.58
C HIS A 32 -17.91 31.18 20.80
N ALA A 33 -17.15 32.28 20.90
CA ALA A 33 -15.91 32.49 20.11
C ALA A 33 -14.87 31.36 20.28
N ILE A 34 -14.65 30.87 21.52
CA ILE A 34 -13.65 29.84 21.83
C ILE A 34 -13.99 28.53 21.12
N VAL A 35 -15.28 28.15 21.08
CA VAL A 35 -15.71 26.89 20.43
C VAL A 35 -15.58 27.01 18.91
N ARG A 36 -15.84 28.20 18.36
CA ARG A 36 -15.63 28.46 16.92
C ARG A 36 -14.17 28.36 16.55
N GLU A 37 -13.25 28.97 17.32
CA GLU A 37 -11.80 28.84 17.12
C GLU A 37 -11.34 27.39 17.23
N SER A 38 -11.87 26.62 18.20
CA SER A 38 -11.60 25.19 18.34
C SER A 38 -12.08 24.39 17.13
N LEU A 39 -13.22 24.73 16.53
CA LEU A 39 -13.72 24.11 15.32
C LEU A 39 -12.83 24.38 14.13
N GLU A 40 -12.40 25.64 13.97
CA GLU A 40 -11.49 26.03 12.89
C GLU A 40 -10.13 25.31 13.01
N ALA A 41 -9.56 25.25 14.20
CA ALA A 41 -8.34 24.48 14.47
C ALA A 41 -8.51 22.99 14.19
N LEU A 42 -9.65 22.41 14.53
CA LEU A 42 -9.96 21.02 14.24
C LEU A 42 -10.08 20.78 12.73
N LYS A 43 -10.75 21.66 11.98
CA LYS A 43 -10.87 21.57 10.52
C LYS A 43 -9.52 21.78 9.83
N ALA A 44 -8.69 22.68 10.31
CA ALA A 44 -7.33 22.90 9.81
C ALA A 44 -6.41 21.70 10.03
N SER A 45 -6.74 20.81 10.99
CA SER A 45 -5.99 19.58 11.24
C SER A 45 -6.36 18.43 10.30
N PHE A 46 -7.39 18.56 9.47
CA PHE A 46 -7.77 17.51 8.53
C PHE A 46 -6.72 17.38 7.44
N PRO A 47 -6.26 16.15 7.13
CA PRO A 47 -5.37 15.96 6.02
C PRO A 47 -6.08 16.31 4.70
N GLU A 48 -5.37 16.99 3.81
CA GLU A 48 -5.87 17.24 2.46
C GLU A 48 -6.15 15.94 1.74
N PRO A 49 -7.27 15.84 0.98
CA PRO A 49 -7.54 14.65 0.18
C PRO A 49 -6.46 14.50 -0.89
N ILE A 50 -5.93 13.28 -1.01
CA ILE A 50 -5.02 12.93 -2.10
C ILE A 50 -5.87 12.78 -3.36
N ALA A 51 -5.47 13.41 -4.47
CA ALA A 51 -6.16 13.31 -5.75
C ALA A 51 -5.89 11.95 -6.42
N PHE A 52 -6.68 11.59 -7.45
CA PHE A 52 -6.51 10.32 -8.16
C PHE A 52 -5.17 10.25 -8.87
N GLU A 53 -4.73 11.35 -9.44
CA GLU A 53 -3.47 11.49 -10.18
C GLU A 53 -2.21 11.35 -9.30
N ASP A 54 -2.38 11.55 -7.99
CA ASP A 54 -1.30 11.41 -6.99
C ASP A 54 -1.28 10.01 -6.35
N LEU A 55 -2.14 9.09 -6.83
CA LEU A 55 -2.22 7.73 -6.29
C LEU A 55 -1.56 6.72 -7.23
N ASP A 56 -0.67 5.93 -6.66
CA ASP A 56 -0.14 4.75 -7.33
C ASP A 56 -1.07 3.55 -7.08
N PHE A 57 -1.55 2.94 -8.15
CA PHE A 57 -2.42 1.77 -8.08
C PHE A 57 -1.66 0.53 -8.53
N ASN A 58 -1.29 -0.33 -7.58
CA ASN A 58 -0.66 -1.59 -7.89
C ASN A 58 -1.69 -2.71 -8.01
N PHE A 59 -1.55 -3.52 -9.04
CA PHE A 59 -2.43 -4.66 -9.25
C PHE A 59 -2.24 -5.72 -8.16
N GLY A 60 -3.33 -6.14 -7.51
CA GLY A 60 -3.30 -7.09 -6.40
C GLY A 60 -3.29 -6.47 -5.00
N GLU A 61 -3.37 -5.14 -4.88
CA GLU A 61 -3.51 -4.49 -3.57
C GLU A 61 -4.85 -4.81 -2.91
N ARG A 62 -4.82 -5.21 -1.63
CA ARG A 62 -6.00 -5.68 -0.89
C ARG A 62 -7.05 -4.62 -0.57
N TRP A 63 -6.69 -3.34 -0.67
CA TRP A 63 -7.63 -2.26 -0.41
C TRP A 63 -8.55 -1.98 -1.59
N ILE A 64 -8.12 -2.32 -2.80
CA ILE A 64 -8.90 -2.19 -4.02
C ILE A 64 -9.95 -3.31 -4.05
N PRO A 65 -11.23 -3.00 -4.25
CA PRO A 65 -12.27 -4.03 -4.32
C PRO A 65 -12.03 -5.03 -5.42
N THR A 66 -12.23 -6.32 -5.15
CA THR A 66 -12.06 -7.40 -6.13
C THR A 66 -12.94 -7.24 -7.38
N GLY A 67 -14.07 -6.52 -7.25
CA GLY A 67 -14.93 -6.14 -8.38
C GLY A 67 -14.22 -5.26 -9.42
N VAL A 68 -13.26 -4.42 -8.99
CA VAL A 68 -12.44 -3.59 -9.90
C VAL A 68 -11.52 -4.49 -10.72
N TYR A 69 -10.83 -5.43 -10.06
CA TYR A 69 -10.00 -6.43 -10.74
C TYR A 69 -10.82 -7.32 -11.68
N SER A 70 -12.03 -7.73 -11.26
CA SER A 70 -12.93 -8.53 -12.08
C SER A 70 -13.36 -7.77 -13.34
N ALA A 71 -13.65 -6.47 -13.22
CA ALA A 71 -14.02 -5.63 -14.37
C ALA A 71 -12.85 -5.46 -15.34
N TYR A 72 -11.66 -5.13 -14.84
CA TYR A 72 -10.46 -5.03 -15.66
C TYR A 72 -10.14 -6.33 -16.39
N MET A 73 -10.11 -7.46 -15.68
CA MET A 73 -9.78 -8.76 -16.28
C MET A 73 -10.86 -9.24 -17.24
N SER A 74 -12.12 -8.87 -17.00
CA SER A 74 -13.20 -9.16 -17.96
C SER A 74 -13.04 -8.38 -19.26
N HIS A 75 -12.57 -7.15 -19.18
CA HIS A 75 -12.21 -6.33 -20.34
C HIS A 75 -10.98 -6.93 -21.07
N LEU A 76 -9.89 -7.20 -20.36
CA LEU A 76 -8.65 -7.71 -20.96
C LEU A 76 -8.82 -9.07 -21.61
N PHE A 77 -9.54 -10.00 -20.99
CA PHE A 77 -9.74 -11.35 -21.50
C PHE A 77 -10.98 -11.52 -22.37
N ASN A 78 -11.74 -10.45 -22.58
CA ASN A 78 -12.99 -10.46 -23.35
C ASN A 78 -13.95 -11.60 -22.94
N THR A 79 -14.07 -11.82 -21.62
CA THR A 79 -14.97 -12.81 -21.01
C THR A 79 -15.25 -12.41 -19.57
N GLN A 80 -16.36 -12.89 -19.02
CA GLN A 80 -16.68 -12.60 -17.63
C GLN A 80 -15.67 -13.30 -16.70
N VAL A 81 -14.91 -12.51 -15.95
CA VAL A 81 -13.97 -12.97 -14.94
C VAL A 81 -14.49 -12.58 -13.55
N SER A 82 -14.50 -13.51 -12.63
CA SER A 82 -14.83 -13.30 -11.23
C SER A 82 -13.60 -13.54 -10.36
N ILE A 83 -13.23 -12.52 -9.59
CA ILE A 83 -12.10 -12.57 -8.65
C ILE A 83 -12.65 -12.37 -7.25
N VAL A 84 -12.28 -13.26 -6.34
CA VAL A 84 -12.66 -13.24 -4.94
C VAL A 84 -11.40 -13.34 -4.09
N TYR A 85 -11.33 -12.56 -3.03
CA TYR A 85 -10.27 -12.62 -2.03
C TYR A 85 -10.78 -13.29 -0.76
N SER A 86 -10.01 -14.22 -0.22
CA SER A 86 -10.29 -14.90 1.03
C SER A 86 -9.35 -14.38 2.13
N ASP A 87 -9.91 -13.61 3.07
CA ASP A 87 -9.15 -13.07 4.22
C ASP A 87 -8.54 -14.17 5.10
N SER A 88 -9.22 -15.33 5.23
CA SER A 88 -8.76 -16.43 6.07
C SER A 88 -7.57 -17.18 5.50
N MET A 89 -7.45 -17.24 4.17
CA MET A 89 -6.36 -17.92 3.45
C MET A 89 -5.33 -16.96 2.90
N ASP A 90 -5.62 -15.65 2.93
CA ASP A 90 -4.82 -14.60 2.33
C ASP A 90 -4.54 -14.84 0.83
N GLU A 91 -5.56 -15.33 0.11
CA GLU A 91 -5.42 -15.80 -1.27
C GLU A 91 -6.52 -15.26 -2.19
N TYR A 92 -6.13 -14.92 -3.42
CA TYR A 92 -7.06 -14.61 -4.50
C TYR A 92 -7.48 -15.86 -5.25
N SER A 93 -8.77 -15.99 -5.50
CA SER A 93 -9.35 -17.00 -6.37
C SER A 93 -9.95 -16.33 -7.60
N ALA A 94 -9.60 -16.80 -8.79
CA ALA A 94 -10.10 -16.27 -10.06
C ALA A 94 -10.73 -17.37 -10.90
N LYS A 95 -11.90 -17.06 -11.49
CA LYS A 95 -12.63 -17.96 -12.39
C LYS A 95 -13.12 -17.16 -13.61
N CYS A 96 -13.11 -17.78 -14.79
CA CYS A 96 -13.70 -17.23 -16.00
C CYS A 96 -14.91 -18.08 -16.43
N SER A 97 -15.88 -17.44 -17.07
CA SER A 97 -17.05 -18.15 -17.61
C SER A 97 -16.68 -18.96 -18.85
N MET A 98 -15.79 -18.43 -19.69
CA MET A 98 -15.33 -19.11 -20.90
C MET A 98 -13.85 -18.74 -21.16
N LYS A 99 -13.07 -19.70 -21.65
CA LYS A 99 -11.69 -19.45 -22.09
C LYS A 99 -11.71 -18.89 -23.51
N THR A 100 -11.25 -17.65 -23.64
CA THR A 100 -11.10 -16.95 -24.92
C THR A 100 -9.70 -17.15 -25.52
N MET A 101 -9.47 -16.69 -26.75
CA MET A 101 -8.16 -16.69 -27.36
C MET A 101 -7.16 -15.82 -26.58
N ALA A 102 -7.61 -14.74 -25.97
CA ALA A 102 -6.77 -13.94 -25.09
C ALA A 102 -6.17 -14.80 -23.96
N ILE A 103 -6.98 -15.64 -23.30
CA ILE A 103 -6.52 -16.53 -22.20
C ILE A 103 -5.64 -17.68 -22.73
N THR A 104 -6.02 -18.29 -23.86
CA THR A 104 -5.43 -19.57 -24.31
C THR A 104 -4.27 -19.41 -25.29
N ASP A 105 -4.04 -18.24 -25.85
CA ASP A 105 -3.03 -17.97 -26.85
C ASP A 105 -2.24 -16.69 -26.53
N GLU A 106 -2.89 -15.53 -26.45
CA GLU A 106 -2.23 -14.24 -26.27
C GLU A 106 -1.49 -14.14 -24.93
N TYR A 107 -2.17 -14.49 -23.84
CA TYR A 107 -1.61 -14.52 -22.48
C TYR A 107 -1.19 -15.93 -22.05
N MET A 108 -0.75 -16.77 -23.00
CA MET A 108 -0.24 -18.10 -22.67
C MET A 108 1.27 -18.17 -22.80
N VAL A 109 1.91 -18.83 -21.84
CA VAL A 109 3.32 -19.21 -21.91
C VAL A 109 3.46 -20.72 -21.95
N LYS A 110 4.06 -21.23 -23.01
CA LYS A 110 4.30 -22.66 -23.21
C LYS A 110 5.60 -23.04 -22.53
N GLY A 111 5.52 -23.82 -21.44
CA GLY A 111 6.67 -24.43 -20.81
C GLY A 111 6.84 -25.89 -21.29
N TYR A 112 7.99 -26.46 -21.03
CA TYR A 112 8.31 -27.84 -21.42
C TYR A 112 7.39 -28.86 -20.76
N TYR A 113 7.22 -28.76 -19.43
CA TYR A 113 6.37 -29.70 -18.65
C TYR A 113 4.97 -29.17 -18.43
N ARG A 114 4.76 -27.86 -18.44
CA ARG A 114 3.48 -27.25 -18.10
C ARG A 114 3.29 -25.94 -18.87
N HIS A 115 2.09 -25.75 -19.38
CA HIS A 115 1.67 -24.49 -19.98
C HIS A 115 0.96 -23.61 -18.92
N TYR A 116 1.22 -22.32 -18.97
CA TYR A 116 0.58 -21.32 -18.11
C TYR A 116 -0.32 -20.45 -18.99
N ASP A 117 -1.63 -20.65 -18.83
CA ASP A 117 -2.64 -19.83 -19.51
C ASP A 117 -2.83 -18.48 -18.82
N GLY A 118 -3.57 -17.57 -19.45
CA GLY A 118 -3.84 -16.23 -18.90
C GLY A 118 -4.42 -16.26 -17.49
N MET A 119 -5.24 -17.26 -17.15
CA MET A 119 -5.79 -17.40 -15.79
C MET A 119 -4.74 -17.82 -14.76
N SER A 120 -3.75 -18.61 -15.17
CA SER A 120 -2.62 -18.97 -14.32
C SER A 120 -1.69 -17.76 -14.11
N LEU A 121 -1.40 -17.00 -15.16
CA LEU A 121 -0.60 -15.78 -15.07
C LEU A 121 -1.31 -14.69 -14.26
N LEU A 122 -2.63 -14.55 -14.38
CA LEU A 122 -3.44 -13.66 -13.53
C LEU A 122 -3.25 -13.93 -12.04
N LYS A 123 -3.23 -15.20 -11.63
CA LYS A 123 -2.98 -15.55 -10.22
C LYS A 123 -1.60 -15.06 -9.76
N HIS A 124 -0.58 -15.26 -10.59
CA HIS A 124 0.76 -14.76 -10.30
C HIS A 124 0.81 -13.23 -10.26
N ALA A 125 0.06 -12.55 -11.15
CA ALA A 125 -0.05 -11.10 -11.15
C ALA A 125 -0.67 -10.56 -9.86
N LEU A 126 -1.75 -11.19 -9.36
CA LEU A 126 -2.45 -10.81 -8.13
C LEU A 126 -1.60 -11.03 -6.86
N HIS A 127 -0.78 -12.09 -6.85
CA HIS A 127 0.04 -12.45 -5.69
C HIS A 127 1.47 -11.89 -5.73
N ASN A 128 1.80 -11.13 -6.76
CA ASN A 128 3.16 -10.63 -6.99
C ASN A 128 4.22 -11.75 -7.01
N THR A 129 3.91 -12.85 -7.69
CA THR A 129 4.78 -14.01 -7.84
C THR A 129 5.06 -14.31 -9.31
N CYS A 130 6.00 -15.18 -9.58
CA CYS A 130 6.32 -15.68 -10.91
C CYS A 130 6.23 -17.20 -10.92
N PRO A 131 5.77 -17.84 -12.03
CA PRO A 131 5.81 -19.28 -12.14
C PRO A 131 7.24 -19.80 -12.17
N ASP A 132 7.51 -20.89 -11.47
CA ASP A 132 8.77 -21.62 -11.59
C ASP A 132 8.65 -22.63 -12.73
N MET A 133 9.46 -22.45 -13.76
CA MET A 133 9.41 -23.25 -14.98
C MET A 133 10.70 -24.05 -15.13
N MET A 134 10.54 -25.33 -15.48
CA MET A 134 11.65 -26.25 -15.69
C MET A 134 11.60 -26.79 -17.11
N LYS A 135 12.79 -27.05 -17.69
CA LYS A 135 12.96 -27.76 -18.98
C LYS A 135 13.91 -28.93 -18.84
N SER A 136 13.75 -29.97 -19.67
CA SER A 136 14.72 -31.05 -19.77
C SER A 136 15.86 -30.64 -20.71
N ILE A 137 17.08 -31.00 -20.34
CA ILE A 137 18.28 -30.86 -21.20
C ILE A 137 18.84 -32.22 -21.65
N GLY A 138 18.17 -33.31 -21.32
CA GLY A 138 18.58 -34.68 -21.66
C GLY A 138 18.13 -35.66 -20.59
N GLU A 139 18.58 -36.89 -20.73
CA GLU A 139 18.32 -37.96 -19.77
C GLU A 139 19.59 -38.37 -19.03
N ASP A 140 19.46 -38.80 -17.79
CA ASP A 140 20.56 -39.41 -17.01
C ASP A 140 20.83 -40.86 -17.44
N GLU A 141 21.83 -41.49 -16.82
CA GLU A 141 22.18 -42.90 -17.08
C GLU A 141 21.05 -43.88 -16.74
N HIS A 142 20.01 -43.44 -16.02
CA HIS A 142 18.85 -44.19 -15.60
C HIS A 142 17.58 -43.89 -16.41
N GLY A 143 17.68 -43.01 -17.44
CA GLY A 143 16.57 -42.61 -18.29
C GLY A 143 15.63 -41.58 -17.65
N ASN A 144 16.07 -40.85 -16.62
CA ASN A 144 15.29 -39.78 -16.05
C ASN A 144 15.69 -38.42 -16.65
N ASP A 145 14.72 -37.57 -16.87
CA ASP A 145 14.94 -36.16 -17.33
C ASP A 145 15.88 -35.38 -16.42
N ILE A 146 16.93 -34.82 -16.97
CA ILE A 146 17.78 -33.84 -16.30
C ILE A 146 17.07 -32.47 -16.38
N LYS A 147 16.44 -32.07 -15.28
CA LYS A 147 15.65 -30.85 -15.19
C LYS A 147 16.51 -29.65 -14.82
N VAL A 148 16.42 -28.61 -15.62
CA VAL A 148 17.05 -27.30 -15.35
C VAL A 148 15.98 -26.21 -15.37
N ARG A 149 16.29 -25.11 -14.71
CA ARG A 149 15.39 -23.93 -14.70
C ARG A 149 15.30 -23.34 -16.10
N ASP A 150 14.06 -23.12 -16.56
CA ASP A 150 13.78 -22.50 -17.85
C ASP A 150 13.73 -20.99 -17.73
N SER A 151 14.91 -20.35 -17.78
CA SER A 151 15.04 -18.91 -17.63
C SER A 151 14.30 -18.11 -18.71
N GLU A 152 14.25 -18.63 -19.95
CA GLU A 152 13.55 -17.96 -21.07
C GLU A 152 12.03 -18.02 -20.86
N GLY A 153 11.50 -19.18 -20.50
CA GLY A 153 10.08 -19.33 -20.18
C GLY A 153 9.64 -18.48 -18.99
N ILE A 154 10.46 -18.41 -17.94
CA ILE A 154 10.23 -17.55 -16.77
C ILE A 154 10.24 -16.07 -17.17
N GLN A 155 11.16 -15.65 -18.00
CA GLN A 155 11.27 -14.26 -18.46
C GLN A 155 10.06 -13.86 -19.30
N LEU A 156 9.60 -14.76 -20.19
CA LEU A 156 8.39 -14.54 -20.97
C LEU A 156 7.13 -14.47 -20.07
N ALA A 157 7.05 -15.34 -19.05
CA ALA A 157 5.95 -15.31 -18.09
C ALA A 157 5.93 -14.00 -17.27
N ASN A 158 7.09 -13.52 -16.85
CA ASN A 158 7.21 -12.23 -16.17
C ASN A 158 6.76 -11.08 -17.07
N ALA A 159 7.20 -11.05 -18.35
CA ALA A 159 6.78 -10.01 -19.28
C ALA A 159 5.25 -9.96 -19.44
N LYS A 160 4.59 -11.13 -19.53
CA LYS A 160 3.12 -11.19 -19.61
C LYS A 160 2.42 -10.82 -18.30
N ILE A 161 3.00 -11.13 -17.15
CA ILE A 161 2.52 -10.72 -15.84
C ILE A 161 2.63 -9.21 -15.69
N ASP A 162 3.74 -8.63 -16.11
CA ASP A 162 3.95 -7.17 -16.06
C ASP A 162 3.02 -6.43 -17.04
N GLU A 163 2.73 -7.02 -18.21
CA GLU A 163 1.72 -6.50 -19.14
C GLU A 163 0.33 -6.43 -18.50
N ILE A 164 -0.09 -7.49 -17.77
CA ILE A 164 -1.35 -7.49 -17.01
C ILE A 164 -1.33 -6.39 -15.93
N ARG A 165 -0.22 -6.20 -15.22
CA ARG A 165 -0.12 -5.21 -14.14
C ARG A 165 -0.12 -3.78 -14.66
N ASN A 166 0.69 -3.49 -15.66
CA ASN A 166 0.81 -2.16 -16.24
C ASN A 166 -0.48 -1.74 -16.93
N GLY A 167 -1.11 -2.65 -17.69
CA GLY A 167 -2.39 -2.40 -18.32
C GLY A 167 -3.52 -2.09 -17.34
N PHE A 168 -3.40 -2.47 -16.06
CA PHE A 168 -4.38 -2.10 -15.03
C PHE A 168 -4.38 -0.59 -14.75
N SER A 169 -3.22 0.02 -14.63
CA SER A 169 -3.11 1.46 -14.39
C SER A 169 -3.64 2.26 -15.59
N GLU A 170 -3.28 1.87 -16.80
CA GLU A 170 -3.80 2.46 -18.03
C GLU A 170 -5.33 2.33 -18.12
N TRP A 171 -5.87 1.14 -17.83
CA TRP A 171 -7.31 0.92 -17.83
C TRP A 171 -8.03 1.76 -16.77
N LEU A 172 -7.42 1.99 -15.58
CA LEU A 172 -7.99 2.84 -14.56
C LEU A 172 -8.07 4.31 -15.00
N GLU A 173 -7.07 4.78 -15.75
CA GLU A 173 -7.06 6.15 -16.30
C GLU A 173 -8.21 6.38 -17.30
N ASP A 174 -8.62 5.35 -18.02
CA ASP A 174 -9.73 5.40 -18.98
C ASP A 174 -11.12 5.33 -18.32
N GLN A 175 -11.20 5.12 -17.00
CA GLN A 175 -12.48 5.02 -16.32
C GLN A 175 -13.16 6.39 -16.15
N SER A 176 -14.49 6.37 -15.93
CA SER A 176 -15.27 7.58 -15.69
C SER A 176 -14.83 8.29 -14.41
N ASP A 177 -14.98 9.63 -14.38
CA ASP A 177 -14.63 10.46 -13.23
C ASP A 177 -15.34 9.99 -11.94
N SER A 178 -16.61 9.56 -12.05
CA SER A 178 -17.35 9.02 -10.91
C SER A 178 -16.77 7.72 -10.35
N PHE A 179 -16.13 6.91 -11.20
CA PHE A 179 -15.43 5.70 -10.77
C PHE A 179 -14.12 6.06 -10.06
N LYS A 180 -13.33 6.95 -10.65
CA LYS A 180 -12.10 7.48 -10.09
C LYS A 180 -12.33 8.12 -8.72
N GLU A 181 -13.35 8.97 -8.61
CA GLU A 181 -13.73 9.63 -7.36
C GLU A 181 -14.11 8.62 -6.25
N ARG A 182 -14.86 7.57 -6.58
CA ARG A 182 -15.18 6.51 -5.61
C ARG A 182 -13.93 5.80 -5.11
N LEU A 183 -13.01 5.46 -6.00
CA LEU A 183 -11.77 4.76 -5.64
C LEU A 183 -10.87 5.65 -4.78
N THR A 184 -10.70 6.91 -5.17
CA THR A 184 -9.98 7.94 -4.41
C THR A 184 -10.57 8.16 -3.02
N THR A 185 -11.90 8.23 -2.94
CA THR A 185 -12.60 8.36 -1.66
C THR A 185 -12.35 7.17 -0.75
N MET A 186 -12.33 5.96 -1.30
CA MET A 186 -12.02 4.74 -0.52
C MET A 186 -10.59 4.77 -0.01
N TYR A 187 -9.62 5.14 -0.84
CA TYR A 187 -8.23 5.30 -0.44
C TYR A 187 -8.08 6.31 0.69
N ASN A 188 -8.59 7.53 0.49
CA ASN A 188 -8.52 8.59 1.48
C ASN A 188 -9.20 8.21 2.81
N ARG A 189 -10.28 7.43 2.78
CA ARG A 189 -10.95 6.93 3.98
C ARG A 189 -10.13 5.89 4.73
N LYS A 190 -9.34 5.09 4.03
CA LYS A 190 -8.58 3.97 4.60
C LYS A 190 -7.17 4.39 5.04
N PHE A 191 -6.48 5.17 4.23
CA PHE A 191 -5.06 5.49 4.41
C PHE A 191 -4.80 6.96 4.78
N ASN A 192 -5.58 7.89 4.24
CA ASN A 192 -5.47 9.31 4.55
C ASN A 192 -6.51 9.73 5.61
N CYS A 193 -6.74 8.88 6.60
CA CYS A 193 -7.74 9.09 7.64
C CYS A 193 -7.15 9.34 9.04
N PHE A 194 -5.82 9.40 9.13
CA PHE A 194 -5.10 9.64 10.38
C PHE A 194 -4.22 10.86 10.27
N VAL A 195 -4.24 11.69 11.31
CA VAL A 195 -3.25 12.77 11.47
C VAL A 195 -2.02 12.18 12.13
N ARG A 196 -0.88 12.26 11.46
CA ARG A 196 0.39 11.84 12.07
C ARG A 196 0.81 12.88 13.11
N PRO A 197 1.03 12.51 14.36
CA PRO A 197 1.55 13.43 15.36
C PRO A 197 2.95 13.89 14.93
N LYS A 198 3.20 15.19 15.11
CA LYS A 198 4.54 15.77 14.96
C LYS A 198 5.17 15.84 16.34
N TYR A 199 6.36 15.30 16.46
CA TYR A 199 7.13 15.32 17.69
C TYR A 199 8.25 16.34 17.54
N ASP A 200 8.30 17.31 18.46
CA ASP A 200 9.38 18.30 18.55
C ASP A 200 10.20 18.02 19.81
N GLY A 201 11.35 17.42 19.61
CA GLY A 201 12.32 17.11 20.65
C GLY A 201 13.36 18.22 20.88
N SER A 202 13.21 19.39 20.27
CA SER A 202 14.20 20.48 20.32
C SER A 202 14.55 20.92 21.75
N HIS A 203 13.57 20.89 22.67
CA HIS A 203 13.70 21.24 24.07
C HIS A 203 14.54 20.25 24.89
N GLN A 204 14.84 19.07 24.35
CA GLN A 204 15.55 18.04 25.07
C GLN A 204 17.05 18.35 25.19
N THR A 205 17.57 18.15 26.39
CA THR A 205 19.00 18.18 26.71
C THR A 205 19.45 16.83 27.23
N PHE A 206 20.67 16.45 26.93
CA PHE A 206 21.25 15.17 27.32
C PHE A 206 22.52 15.40 28.11
N PRO A 207 22.44 15.82 29.40
CA PRO A 207 23.61 16.29 30.18
C PRO A 207 24.62 15.21 30.48
N GLY A 208 24.25 13.92 30.37
CA GLY A 208 25.17 12.80 30.58
C GLY A 208 25.76 12.19 29.30
N LEU A 209 25.46 12.78 28.13
CA LEU A 209 25.83 12.21 26.85
C LEU A 209 27.24 12.62 26.42
N ASP A 210 28.13 11.65 26.21
CA ASP A 210 29.44 11.91 25.64
C ASP A 210 29.37 11.95 24.10
N LEU A 211 29.28 13.18 23.59
CA LEU A 211 29.20 13.44 22.14
C LEU A 211 30.45 13.01 21.38
N LYS A 212 31.65 12.97 22.07
CA LYS A 212 32.87 12.51 21.43
C LYS A 212 32.87 11.01 21.23
N ALA A 213 32.34 10.26 22.19
CA ALA A 213 32.17 8.81 22.07
C ALA A 213 31.20 8.42 20.98
N LEU A 214 30.11 9.19 20.77
CA LEU A 214 29.10 8.93 19.74
C LEU A 214 29.60 9.09 18.30
N GLY A 215 30.52 9.99 18.05
CA GLY A 215 31.03 10.28 16.71
C GLY A 215 32.26 9.50 16.29
N GLY A 216 32.73 8.55 17.10
CA GLY A 216 33.95 7.80 16.82
C GLY A 216 35.15 8.74 16.60
N LYS A 217 35.96 8.49 15.55
CA LYS A 217 37.18 9.26 15.25
C LYS A 217 36.94 10.78 15.01
N TYR A 218 35.76 11.14 14.54
CA TYR A 218 35.44 12.53 14.14
C TYR A 218 34.60 13.29 15.17
N GLY A 219 34.01 12.60 16.16
CA GLY A 219 33.09 13.20 17.14
C GLY A 219 31.81 13.76 16.52
N VAL A 220 30.79 14.03 17.33
CA VAL A 220 29.59 14.74 16.93
C VAL A 220 29.50 16.04 17.74
N LYS A 221 29.16 17.17 17.09
CA LYS A 221 29.05 18.45 17.77
C LYS A 221 27.79 18.57 18.61
N SER A 222 26.72 17.94 18.14
CA SER A 222 25.41 17.95 18.80
C SER A 222 24.57 16.75 18.34
N VAL A 223 23.57 16.38 19.11
CA VAL A 223 22.52 15.45 18.68
C VAL A 223 21.70 16.10 17.58
N TYR A 224 21.43 15.38 16.51
CA TYR A 224 20.64 15.87 15.39
C TYR A 224 19.18 16.11 15.80
N PRO A 225 18.48 17.09 15.19
CA PRO A 225 17.06 17.34 15.46
C PRO A 225 16.21 16.07 15.32
N SER A 226 16.38 15.30 14.25
CA SER A 226 15.67 14.04 14.02
C SER A 226 15.87 12.99 15.12
N GLN A 227 17.07 12.95 15.71
CA GLN A 227 17.35 12.06 16.84
C GLN A 227 16.62 12.52 18.11
N LYS A 228 16.57 13.83 18.37
CA LYS A 228 15.80 14.41 19.47
C LYS A 228 14.32 14.16 19.33
N ASP A 229 13.78 14.34 18.12
CA ASP A 229 12.36 14.09 17.79
C ASP A 229 12.03 12.61 18.00
N CYS A 230 12.92 11.71 17.58
CA CYS A 230 12.78 10.27 17.79
C CYS A 230 12.74 9.92 19.29
N VAL A 231 13.68 10.42 20.08
CA VAL A 231 13.70 10.19 21.53
C VAL A 231 12.43 10.73 22.18
N TRP A 232 11.96 11.93 21.76
CA TRP A 232 10.73 12.51 22.28
C TRP A 232 9.52 11.66 21.94
N MET A 233 9.43 11.19 20.68
CA MET A 233 8.39 10.26 20.24
C MET A 233 8.36 8.99 21.10
N LEU A 234 9.50 8.37 21.35
CA LEU A 234 9.61 7.15 22.17
C LEU A 234 9.15 7.39 23.62
N LEU A 235 9.54 8.54 24.19
CA LEU A 235 9.13 8.92 25.55
C LEU A 235 7.62 9.16 25.66
N GLN A 236 7.03 9.85 24.66
CA GLN A 236 5.61 10.15 24.65
C GLN A 236 4.73 8.90 24.45
N ASN A 237 5.20 7.94 23.68
CA ASN A 237 4.47 6.71 23.37
C ASN A 237 4.81 5.55 24.34
N GLY A 238 5.70 5.74 25.28
CA GLY A 238 6.13 4.66 26.19
C GLY A 238 6.99 3.58 25.53
N GLY A 239 7.48 3.85 24.33
CA GLY A 239 8.31 2.95 23.52
C GLY A 239 7.97 3.03 22.03
N GLY A 240 8.73 2.35 21.18
CA GLY A 240 8.50 2.30 19.74
C GLY A 240 9.73 1.85 18.97
N ILE A 241 9.60 1.84 17.65
CA ILE A 241 10.69 1.57 16.71
C ILE A 241 11.02 2.87 16.00
N CYS A 242 12.28 3.26 16.00
CA CYS A 242 12.79 4.40 15.27
C CYS A 242 13.67 3.88 14.13
N ASP A 243 13.14 3.93 12.90
CA ASP A 243 13.94 3.64 11.71
C ASP A 243 14.68 4.92 11.32
N HIS A 244 15.99 4.87 11.37
CA HIS A 244 16.84 5.98 11.01
C HIS A 244 17.69 5.59 9.82
N GLU A 245 17.32 6.04 8.65
CA GLU A 245 18.16 5.92 7.46
C GLU A 245 19.47 6.67 7.69
N VAL A 246 20.55 5.91 7.84
CA VAL A 246 21.89 6.47 7.82
C VAL A 246 22.21 6.82 6.38
N LEU A 247 22.01 8.08 6.01
CA LEU A 247 22.58 8.61 4.78
C LEU A 247 24.10 8.44 4.88
N ARG A 248 24.64 7.44 4.18
CA ARG A 248 26.07 7.34 3.99
C ARG A 248 26.51 8.48 3.08
N PRO A 249 27.51 9.25 3.46
CA PRO A 249 28.09 10.26 2.58
C PRO A 249 28.73 9.64 1.35
#